data_0487d4a6ba47b7aa6dad72c44ee4dde4
#
_entry.id   0487d4a6ba47b7aa6dad72c44ee4dde4
#
_cell.length_a   1.000
_cell.length_b   1.000
_cell.length_c   1.000
_cell.angle_alpha   90.00
_cell.angle_beta   90.00
_cell.angle_gamma   90.00
#
_symmetry.space_group_name_H-M   'P 1'
#
loop_
_entity.id
_entity.type
_entity.pdbx_description
1 polymer ?
#
loop_
_entity_poly.entity_id
_entity_poly.type
_entity_poly.pdbx_seq_one_letter_code
_entity_poly.pdbx_strand_id
1 'polypeptide(L)'
;IVAHNLLESRIASLLDEKDVMLGAIGHDLKTPLAALRVRIESVPDEAQRARMAEVIEDLRRSLDDILSLARIGRAKDVPEAAQLAALVESVVDEFEDMGKPVAIANAERIVAPVRVTWLRRALRNLIENALRYGGTASVSLTRDGQWAVLAVEDKGLGFPPEDVAPMLEPFRRGE
;
A
#
# COMPACT_ATOMS: atom_id res chain seq x y z
N ILE A 1 22.27 -33.11 0.44
CA ILE A 1 22.31 -32.01 -0.57
C ILE A 1 21.17 -32.20 -1.59
N VAL A 2 21.04 -33.39 -2.26
CA VAL A 2 19.99 -33.61 -3.29
C VAL A 2 18.56 -33.47 -2.71
N ALA A 3 18.28 -34.05 -1.53
CA ALA A 3 16.97 -33.96 -0.88
C ALA A 3 16.64 -32.52 -0.44
N HIS A 4 17.62 -31.73 -0.02
CA HIS A 4 17.45 -30.35 0.37
C HIS A 4 17.08 -29.48 -0.83
N ASN A 5 17.79 -29.61 -1.95
CA ASN A 5 17.48 -28.87 -3.18
C ASN A 5 16.11 -29.24 -3.77
N LEU A 6 15.68 -30.51 -3.64
CA LEU A 6 14.33 -30.96 -4.03
C LEU A 6 13.23 -30.29 -3.16
N LEU A 7 13.46 -30.19 -1.85
CA LEU A 7 12.53 -29.53 -0.93
C LEU A 7 12.42 -28.04 -1.22
N GLU A 8 13.55 -27.36 -1.40
CA GLU A 8 13.58 -25.92 -1.76
C GLU A 8 12.87 -25.66 -3.08
N SER A 9 13.13 -26.49 -4.10
CA SER A 9 12.44 -26.37 -5.40
C SER A 9 10.92 -26.58 -5.27
N ARG A 10 10.49 -27.53 -4.43
CA ARG A 10 9.07 -27.80 -4.18
C ARG A 10 8.39 -26.64 -3.46
N ILE A 11 9.04 -26.07 -2.44
CA ILE A 11 8.54 -24.89 -1.71
C ILE A 11 8.43 -23.69 -2.66
N ALA A 12 9.45 -23.43 -3.48
CA ALA A 12 9.42 -22.36 -4.47
C ALA A 12 8.26 -22.53 -5.46
N SER A 13 8.04 -23.75 -5.97
CA SER A 13 6.92 -24.06 -6.87
C SER A 13 5.56 -23.82 -6.22
N LEU A 14 5.37 -24.25 -4.96
CA LEU A 14 4.12 -24.02 -4.22
C LEU A 14 3.85 -22.53 -3.94
N LEU A 15 4.91 -21.75 -3.69
CA LEU A 15 4.79 -20.31 -3.51
C LEU A 15 4.42 -19.62 -4.84
N ASP A 16 5.03 -20.02 -5.95
CA ASP A 16 4.69 -19.48 -7.29
C ASP A 16 3.25 -19.84 -7.68
N GLU A 17 2.78 -21.07 -7.43
CA GLU A 17 1.42 -21.50 -7.69
C GLU A 17 0.39 -20.72 -6.86
N LYS A 18 0.65 -20.55 -5.57
CA LYS A 18 -0.14 -19.71 -4.66
C LYS A 18 -0.25 -18.26 -5.19
N ASP A 19 0.85 -17.71 -5.68
CA ASP A 19 0.88 -16.34 -6.18
C ASP A 19 0.05 -16.15 -7.46
N VAL A 20 0.13 -17.10 -8.38
CA VAL A 20 -0.70 -17.11 -9.60
C VAL A 20 -2.18 -17.20 -9.23
N MET A 21 -2.53 -18.10 -8.30
CA MET A 21 -3.90 -18.27 -7.82
C MET A 21 -4.44 -16.98 -7.16
N LEU A 22 -3.66 -16.35 -6.29
CA LEU A 22 -4.05 -15.09 -5.64
C LEU A 22 -4.17 -13.93 -6.64
N GLY A 23 -3.32 -13.93 -7.67
CA GLY A 23 -3.43 -12.97 -8.78
C GLY A 23 -4.74 -13.11 -9.54
N ALA A 24 -5.12 -14.35 -9.86
CA ALA A 24 -6.38 -14.66 -10.53
C ALA A 24 -7.60 -14.28 -9.67
N ILE A 25 -7.62 -14.69 -8.40
CA ILE A 25 -8.68 -14.33 -7.45
C ILE A 25 -8.82 -12.80 -7.34
N GLY A 26 -7.69 -12.09 -7.25
CA GLY A 26 -7.70 -10.63 -7.18
C GLY A 26 -8.32 -9.98 -8.41
N HIS A 27 -7.99 -10.47 -9.60
CA HIS A 27 -8.59 -10.01 -10.85
C HIS A 27 -10.09 -10.29 -10.90
N ASP A 28 -10.49 -11.51 -10.54
CA ASP A 28 -11.86 -11.96 -10.60
C ASP A 28 -12.78 -11.25 -9.59
N LEU A 29 -12.22 -10.79 -8.47
CA LEU A 29 -12.96 -9.98 -7.48
C LEU A 29 -12.98 -8.48 -7.84
N LYS A 30 -11.95 -7.95 -8.50
CA LYS A 30 -11.94 -6.55 -8.95
C LYS A 30 -12.97 -6.26 -10.02
N THR A 31 -13.22 -7.20 -10.91
CA THR A 31 -14.19 -7.05 -12.01
C THR A 31 -15.62 -6.80 -11.51
N PRO A 32 -16.20 -7.61 -10.59
CA PRO A 32 -17.53 -7.34 -10.05
C PRO A 32 -17.58 -6.06 -9.19
N LEU A 33 -16.51 -5.71 -8.47
CA LEU A 33 -16.47 -4.44 -7.74
C LEU A 33 -16.52 -3.24 -8.67
N ALA A 34 -15.80 -3.28 -9.81
CA ALA A 34 -15.87 -2.24 -10.82
C ALA A 34 -17.29 -2.16 -11.44
N ALA A 35 -17.92 -3.30 -11.71
CA ALA A 35 -19.29 -3.34 -12.21
C ALA A 35 -20.30 -2.78 -11.19
N LEU A 36 -20.13 -3.04 -9.89
CA LEU A 36 -20.92 -2.44 -8.82
C LEU A 36 -20.72 -0.93 -8.78
N ARG A 37 -19.48 -0.44 -8.91
CA ARG A 37 -19.16 1.00 -8.94
C ARG A 37 -19.93 1.72 -10.06
N VAL A 38 -20.00 1.12 -11.26
CA VAL A 38 -20.78 1.67 -12.37
C VAL A 38 -22.29 1.64 -12.09
N ARG A 39 -22.79 0.56 -11.49
CA ARG A 39 -24.23 0.42 -11.21
C ARG A 39 -24.74 1.40 -10.18
N ILE A 40 -23.95 1.77 -9.18
CA ILE A 40 -24.38 2.74 -8.17
C ILE A 40 -24.56 4.16 -8.74
N GLU A 41 -23.97 4.48 -9.89
CA GLU A 41 -24.19 5.78 -10.54
C GLU A 41 -25.66 6.00 -10.95
N SER A 42 -26.45 4.91 -11.10
CA SER A 42 -27.88 4.98 -11.38
C SER A 42 -28.76 5.18 -10.14
N VAL A 43 -28.19 5.20 -8.93
CA VAL A 43 -28.94 5.44 -7.69
C VAL A 43 -29.32 6.91 -7.61
N PRO A 44 -30.62 7.26 -7.55
CA PRO A 44 -31.06 8.65 -7.59
C PRO A 44 -30.67 9.46 -6.35
N ASP A 45 -30.67 8.82 -5.18
CA ASP A 45 -30.31 9.44 -3.90
C ASP A 45 -28.79 9.61 -3.82
N GLU A 46 -28.33 10.86 -3.85
CA GLU A 46 -26.92 11.23 -3.84
C GLU A 46 -26.22 10.80 -2.55
N ALA A 47 -26.88 10.92 -1.39
CA ALA A 47 -26.30 10.52 -0.11
C ALA A 47 -26.15 9.01 -0.02
N GLN A 48 -27.13 8.26 -0.53
CA GLN A 48 -27.06 6.79 -0.59
C GLN A 48 -25.98 6.35 -1.58
N ARG A 49 -25.91 6.98 -2.78
CA ARG A 49 -24.88 6.70 -3.78
C ARG A 49 -23.47 6.92 -3.22
N ALA A 50 -23.24 8.03 -2.50
CA ALA A 50 -21.95 8.33 -1.89
C ALA A 50 -21.54 7.26 -0.85
N ARG A 51 -22.45 6.86 0.03
CA ARG A 51 -22.20 5.80 1.01
C ARG A 51 -21.89 4.45 0.36
N MET A 52 -22.63 4.07 -0.68
CA MET A 52 -22.36 2.83 -1.43
C MET A 52 -21.01 2.88 -2.12
N ALA A 53 -20.63 4.02 -2.70
CA ALA A 53 -19.32 4.22 -3.31
C ALA A 53 -18.18 4.05 -2.30
N GLU A 54 -18.34 4.59 -1.11
CA GLU A 54 -17.37 4.46 -0.01
C GLU A 54 -17.19 2.99 0.41
N VAL A 55 -18.29 2.26 0.58
CA VAL A 55 -18.24 0.82 0.93
C VAL A 55 -17.52 0.00 -0.15
N ILE A 56 -17.79 0.27 -1.43
CA ILE A 56 -17.11 -0.43 -2.54
C ILE A 56 -15.62 -0.12 -2.54
N GLU A 57 -15.23 1.11 -2.27
CA GLU A 57 -13.82 1.51 -2.19
C GLU A 57 -13.12 0.89 -0.97
N ASP A 58 -13.80 0.75 0.16
CA ASP A 58 -13.30 0.03 1.33
C ASP A 58 -13.10 -1.47 1.05
N LEU A 59 -14.03 -2.10 0.33
CA LEU A 59 -13.90 -3.49 -0.10
C LEU A 59 -12.72 -3.67 -1.06
N ARG A 60 -12.55 -2.77 -2.02
CA ARG A 60 -11.42 -2.79 -2.96
C ARG A 60 -10.09 -2.70 -2.22
N ARG A 61 -9.96 -1.77 -1.26
CA ARG A 61 -8.77 -1.62 -0.42
C ARG A 61 -8.48 -2.86 0.41
N SER A 62 -9.50 -3.39 1.09
CA SER A 62 -9.36 -4.61 1.88
C SER A 62 -8.88 -5.81 1.04
N LEU A 63 -9.40 -5.94 -0.17
CA LEU A 63 -8.95 -6.96 -1.13
C LEU A 63 -7.48 -6.76 -1.51
N ASP A 64 -7.08 -5.53 -1.84
CA ASP A 64 -5.69 -5.21 -2.18
C ASP A 64 -4.73 -5.47 -1.01
N ASP A 65 -5.15 -5.23 0.23
CA ASP A 65 -4.38 -5.52 1.44
C ASP A 65 -4.20 -7.04 1.64
N ILE A 66 -5.28 -7.82 1.50
CA ILE A 66 -5.22 -9.29 1.61
C ILE A 66 -4.29 -9.88 0.56
N LEU A 67 -4.44 -9.47 -0.70
CA LEU A 67 -3.60 -9.92 -1.80
C LEU A 67 -2.13 -9.57 -1.60
N SER A 68 -1.88 -8.43 -0.95
CA SER A 68 -0.52 -8.01 -0.60
C SER A 68 0.13 -8.84 0.45
N LEU A 69 -0.56 -9.02 1.58
CA LEU A 69 -0.08 -9.85 2.67
C LEU A 69 0.24 -11.27 2.17
N ALA A 70 -0.61 -11.78 1.31
CA ALA A 70 -0.44 -13.11 0.74
C ALA A 70 0.79 -13.23 -0.18
N ARG A 71 1.29 -12.12 -0.73
CA ARG A 71 2.50 -12.06 -1.57
C ARG A 71 3.79 -11.78 -0.78
N ILE A 72 3.70 -11.59 0.54
CA ILE A 72 4.89 -11.43 1.39
C ILE A 72 5.71 -12.73 1.36
N GLY A 73 7.00 -12.62 1.08
CA GLY A 73 7.94 -13.75 1.05
C GLY A 73 8.37 -14.23 -0.34
N ARG A 74 8.08 -13.48 -1.41
CA ARG A 74 8.59 -13.78 -2.74
C ARG A 74 10.12 -13.80 -2.78
N ALA A 75 10.70 -14.92 -3.20
CA ALA A 75 12.13 -15.05 -3.40
C ALA A 75 12.68 -14.14 -4.53
N LYS A 76 11.80 -13.64 -5.41
CA LYS A 76 12.19 -12.82 -6.59
C LYS A 76 12.31 -11.33 -6.31
N ASP A 77 11.88 -10.85 -5.14
CA ASP A 77 11.93 -9.43 -4.81
C ASP A 77 13.23 -9.13 -4.05
N VAL A 78 14.34 -9.18 -4.78
CA VAL A 78 15.68 -8.90 -4.23
C VAL A 78 15.80 -7.38 -4.03
N PRO A 79 16.36 -6.92 -2.90
CA PRO A 79 16.67 -5.50 -2.73
C PRO A 79 17.62 -5.02 -3.84
N GLU A 80 17.29 -3.90 -4.47
CA GLU A 80 18.11 -3.23 -5.48
C GLU A 80 18.49 -1.83 -5.04
N ALA A 81 19.66 -1.36 -5.48
CA ALA A 81 20.08 0.00 -5.18
C ALA A 81 19.16 1.00 -5.89
N ALA A 82 18.34 1.69 -5.12
CA ALA A 82 17.37 2.65 -5.63
C ALA A 82 17.62 4.06 -5.11
N GLN A 83 17.34 5.04 -5.96
CA GLN A 83 17.28 6.45 -5.62
C GLN A 83 15.97 6.73 -4.90
N LEU A 84 16.01 6.86 -3.57
CA LEU A 84 14.81 7.01 -2.76
C LEU A 84 14.07 8.32 -3.01
N ALA A 85 14.80 9.42 -3.27
CA ALA A 85 14.18 10.70 -3.59
C ALA A 85 13.32 10.62 -4.86
N ALA A 86 13.83 10.02 -5.94
CA ALA A 86 13.09 9.86 -7.17
C ALA A 86 11.84 8.95 -7.00
N LEU A 87 11.93 7.95 -6.11
CA LEU A 87 10.78 7.11 -5.78
C LEU A 87 9.71 7.91 -5.02
N VAL A 88 10.11 8.73 -4.05
CA VAL A 88 9.21 9.60 -3.29
C VAL A 88 8.53 10.61 -4.21
N GLU A 89 9.32 11.31 -5.05
CA GLU A 89 8.82 12.26 -6.05
C GLU A 89 7.78 11.60 -6.95
N SER A 90 8.13 10.46 -7.56
CA SER A 90 7.21 9.73 -8.45
C SER A 90 5.89 9.31 -7.77
N VAL A 91 5.91 8.97 -6.48
CA VAL A 91 4.68 8.60 -5.76
C VAL A 91 3.86 9.83 -5.40
N VAL A 92 4.50 10.92 -4.98
CA VAL A 92 3.79 12.17 -4.64
C VAL A 92 3.16 12.78 -5.89
N ASP A 93 3.89 12.83 -7.01
CA ASP A 93 3.37 13.33 -8.30
C ASP A 93 2.09 12.60 -8.72
N GLU A 94 2.00 11.26 -8.50
CA GLU A 94 0.77 10.50 -8.78
C GLU A 94 -0.44 11.03 -7.99
N PHE A 95 -0.26 11.47 -6.75
CA PHE A 95 -1.33 12.04 -5.93
C PHE A 95 -1.63 13.48 -6.29
N GLU A 96 -0.61 14.29 -6.64
CA GLU A 96 -0.76 15.66 -7.10
C GLU A 96 -1.53 15.70 -8.43
N ASP A 97 -1.23 14.81 -9.37
CA ASP A 97 -1.96 14.65 -10.64
C ASP A 97 -3.44 14.30 -10.42
N MET A 98 -3.77 13.60 -9.33
CA MET A 98 -5.14 13.34 -8.92
C MET A 98 -5.79 14.52 -8.16
N GLY A 99 -5.10 15.65 -8.03
CA GLY A 99 -5.58 16.82 -7.29
C GLY A 99 -5.65 16.62 -5.77
N LYS A 100 -4.87 15.68 -5.22
CA LYS A 100 -4.84 15.42 -3.77
C LYS A 100 -3.86 16.35 -3.07
N PRO A 101 -4.16 16.85 -1.86
CA PRO A 101 -3.31 17.76 -1.10
C PRO A 101 -2.15 17.01 -0.43
N VAL A 102 -1.19 16.62 -1.23
CA VAL A 102 0.07 15.98 -0.81
C VAL A 102 1.21 16.91 -1.19
N ALA A 103 2.26 16.99 -0.38
CA ALA A 103 3.45 17.78 -0.66
C ALA A 103 4.71 17.09 -0.17
N ILE A 104 5.84 17.37 -0.82
CA ILE A 104 7.17 16.98 -0.34
C ILE A 104 7.73 18.10 0.53
N ALA A 105 7.94 17.83 1.82
CA ALA A 105 8.58 18.78 2.74
C ALA A 105 10.11 18.78 2.56
N ASN A 106 10.71 17.60 2.39
CA ASN A 106 12.14 17.42 2.14
C ASN A 106 12.37 16.08 1.42
N ALA A 107 13.33 16.04 0.49
CA ALA A 107 13.74 14.80 -0.18
C ALA A 107 15.26 14.78 -0.39
N GLU A 108 15.98 14.27 0.58
CA GLU A 108 17.43 14.11 0.45
C GLU A 108 17.78 13.03 -0.57
N ARG A 109 18.86 13.24 -1.32
CA ARG A 109 19.36 12.26 -2.29
C ARG A 109 20.03 11.09 -1.58
N ILE A 110 19.28 10.01 -1.39
CA ILE A 110 19.73 8.79 -0.73
C ILE A 110 19.60 7.62 -1.69
N VAL A 111 20.67 6.85 -1.82
CA VAL A 111 20.66 5.55 -2.51
C VAL A 111 20.74 4.47 -1.44
N ALA A 112 19.81 3.54 -1.47
CA ALA A 112 19.79 2.42 -0.54
C ALA A 112 19.30 1.13 -1.22
N PRO A 113 19.75 -0.05 -0.75
CA PRO A 113 19.23 -1.32 -1.21
C PRO A 113 17.82 -1.53 -0.63
N VAL A 114 16.80 -1.39 -1.48
CA VAL A 114 15.39 -1.54 -1.08
C VAL A 114 14.63 -2.38 -2.10
N ARG A 115 13.54 -2.97 -1.64
CA ARG A 115 12.54 -3.56 -2.52
C ARG A 115 11.60 -2.47 -3.00
N VAL A 116 11.88 -1.90 -4.18
CA VAL A 116 11.22 -0.72 -4.72
C VAL A 116 9.69 -0.86 -4.74
N THR A 117 9.18 -2.00 -5.22
CA THR A 117 7.74 -2.27 -5.29
C THR A 117 7.08 -2.21 -3.91
N TRP A 118 7.73 -2.76 -2.88
CA TRP A 118 7.21 -2.76 -1.52
C TRP A 118 7.26 -1.38 -0.88
N LEU A 119 8.37 -0.66 -1.07
CA LEU A 119 8.53 0.68 -0.53
C LEU A 119 7.55 1.66 -1.17
N ARG A 120 7.38 1.61 -2.51
CA ARG A 120 6.36 2.39 -3.23
C ARG A 120 4.97 2.15 -2.66
N ARG A 121 4.61 0.89 -2.44
CA ARG A 121 3.32 0.52 -1.89
C ARG A 121 3.14 0.99 -0.45
N ALA A 122 4.16 0.80 0.41
CA ALA A 122 4.11 1.27 1.79
C ALA A 122 3.89 2.79 1.83
N LEU A 123 4.63 3.54 1.01
CA LEU A 123 4.49 4.99 0.92
C LEU A 123 3.08 5.40 0.45
N ARG A 124 2.54 4.74 -0.59
CA ARG A 124 1.16 5.00 -1.03
C ARG A 124 0.14 4.77 0.08
N ASN A 125 0.24 3.65 0.80
CA ASN A 125 -0.66 3.33 1.90
C ASN A 125 -0.59 4.38 3.01
N LEU A 126 0.62 4.85 3.35
CA LEU A 126 0.80 5.91 4.36
C LEU A 126 0.19 7.24 3.89
N ILE A 127 0.39 7.62 2.63
CA ILE A 127 -0.20 8.84 2.05
C ILE A 127 -1.73 8.72 2.01
N GLU A 128 -2.28 7.59 1.58
CA GLU A 128 -3.73 7.36 1.56
C GLU A 128 -4.33 7.46 2.96
N ASN A 129 -3.66 6.91 3.98
CA ASN A 129 -4.07 7.04 5.38
C ASN A 129 -4.02 8.49 5.85
N ALA A 130 -2.92 9.19 5.59
CA ALA A 130 -2.76 10.61 5.93
C ALA A 130 -3.87 11.49 5.31
N LEU A 131 -4.19 11.27 4.04
CA LEU A 131 -5.28 11.97 3.34
C LEU A 131 -6.65 11.64 3.92
N ARG A 132 -6.87 10.38 4.30
CA ARG A 132 -8.15 9.93 4.85
C ARG A 132 -8.44 10.51 6.24
N TYR A 133 -7.45 10.53 7.11
CA TYR A 133 -7.64 10.90 8.51
C TYR A 133 -7.20 12.32 8.83
N GLY A 134 -6.22 12.86 8.08
CA GLY A 134 -5.67 14.20 8.27
C GLY A 134 -6.04 15.19 7.17
N GLY A 135 -6.66 14.72 6.08
CA GLY A 135 -7.07 15.57 4.95
C GLY A 135 -5.92 16.05 4.06
N THR A 136 -4.69 16.07 4.58
CA THR A 136 -3.46 16.47 3.88
C THR A 136 -2.33 15.51 4.24
N ALA A 137 -1.31 15.39 3.37
CA ALA A 137 -0.12 14.63 3.66
C ALA A 137 1.15 15.42 3.33
N SER A 138 2.15 15.34 4.19
CA SER A 138 3.48 15.90 3.99
C SER A 138 4.52 14.78 4.06
N VAL A 139 5.27 14.58 2.99
CA VAL A 139 6.25 13.50 2.88
C VAL A 139 7.65 14.06 3.05
N SER A 140 8.46 13.42 3.88
CA SER A 140 9.87 13.77 4.02
C SER A 140 10.77 12.53 3.93
N LEU A 141 11.94 12.71 3.31
CA LEU A 141 13.00 11.73 3.26
C LEU A 141 14.29 12.40 3.75
N THR A 142 14.82 11.90 4.86
CA THR A 142 16.02 12.43 5.50
C THR A 142 16.99 11.32 5.84
N ARG A 143 18.26 11.68 6.05
CA ARG A 143 19.27 10.76 6.54
C ARG A 143 19.49 10.99 8.04
N ASP A 144 19.38 9.90 8.79
CA ASP A 144 19.76 9.87 10.22
C ASP A 144 20.86 8.82 10.43
N GLY A 145 22.10 9.27 10.49
CA GLY A 145 23.26 8.40 10.56
C GLY A 145 23.36 7.44 9.37
N GLN A 146 23.21 6.15 9.63
CA GLN A 146 23.20 5.10 8.60
C GLN A 146 21.79 4.79 8.04
N TRP A 147 20.75 5.38 8.60
CA TRP A 147 19.37 5.13 8.24
C TRP A 147 18.84 6.17 7.23
N ALA A 148 18.02 5.72 6.31
CA ALA A 148 17.12 6.59 5.55
C ALA A 148 15.77 6.60 6.27
N VAL A 149 15.35 7.77 6.69
CA VAL A 149 14.06 7.97 7.38
C VAL A 149 13.08 8.55 6.37
N LEU A 150 12.03 7.78 6.05
CA LEU A 150 10.91 8.21 5.26
C LEU A 150 9.73 8.44 6.20
N ALA A 151 9.25 9.68 6.28
CA ALA A 151 8.13 10.04 7.13
C ALA A 151 6.99 10.59 6.30
N VAL A 152 5.76 10.29 6.73
CA VAL A 152 4.52 10.87 6.21
C VAL A 152 3.78 11.46 7.38
N GLU A 153 3.57 12.76 7.33
CA GLU A 153 2.89 13.54 8.37
C GLU A 153 1.51 13.97 7.88
N ASP A 154 0.54 13.96 8.76
CA ASP A 154 -0.82 14.44 8.54
C ASP A 154 -1.27 15.39 9.64
N LYS A 155 -2.46 15.98 9.48
CA LYS A 155 -3.08 16.87 10.47
C LYS A 155 -4.25 16.22 11.19
N GLY A 156 -4.32 14.89 11.20
CA GLY A 156 -5.35 14.14 11.90
C GLY A 156 -5.21 14.20 13.42
N LEU A 157 -6.18 13.61 14.11
CA LEU A 157 -6.20 13.58 15.58
C LEU A 157 -5.07 12.73 16.18
N GLY A 158 -4.37 11.95 15.34
CA GLY A 158 -3.35 11.00 15.80
C GLY A 158 -3.96 9.81 16.55
N PHE A 159 -3.09 9.00 17.14
CA PHE A 159 -3.47 7.84 17.93
C PHE A 159 -2.90 7.94 19.33
N PRO A 160 -3.61 7.49 20.38
CA PRO A 160 -3.03 7.29 21.69
C PRO A 160 -1.80 6.38 21.60
N PRO A 161 -0.71 6.64 22.35
CA PRO A 161 0.51 5.83 22.30
C PRO A 161 0.27 4.34 22.54
N GLU A 162 -0.73 3.98 23.34
CA GLU A 162 -1.14 2.61 23.63
C GLU A 162 -1.75 1.87 22.43
N ASP A 163 -2.31 2.60 21.47
CA ASP A 163 -2.96 2.02 20.29
C ASP A 163 -1.99 1.80 19.12
N VAL A 164 -0.81 2.41 19.14
CA VAL A 164 0.16 2.32 18.04
C VAL A 164 0.61 0.89 17.81
N ALA A 165 0.97 0.14 18.85
CA ALA A 165 1.43 -1.23 18.71
C ALA A 165 0.34 -2.20 18.20
N PRO A 166 -0.90 -2.16 18.73
CA PRO A 166 -2.02 -2.92 18.16
C PRO A 166 -2.34 -2.60 16.70
N MET A 167 -2.20 -1.34 16.27
CA MET A 167 -2.50 -0.92 14.90
C MET A 167 -1.49 -1.43 13.86
N LEU A 168 -0.30 -1.83 14.29
CA LEU A 168 0.67 -2.47 13.41
C LEU A 168 0.36 -3.94 13.13
N GLU A 169 -0.61 -4.53 13.85
CA GLU A 169 -1.08 -5.89 13.58
C GLU A 169 -1.94 -5.93 12.30
N PRO A 170 -1.77 -6.96 11.45
CA PRO A 170 -2.59 -7.12 10.25
C PRO A 170 -4.08 -7.17 10.59
N PHE A 171 -4.92 -6.49 9.77
CA PHE A 171 -6.38 -6.46 9.87
C PHE A 171 -6.98 -5.73 11.08
N ARG A 172 -6.19 -5.07 11.93
CA ARG A 172 -6.74 -4.16 12.94
C ARG A 172 -7.02 -2.78 12.33
N ARG A 173 -8.20 -2.26 12.67
CA ARG A 173 -8.58 -0.86 12.41
C ARG A 173 -8.84 -0.21 13.75
N GLY A 174 -8.42 1.05 13.92
CA GLY A 174 -8.86 1.86 15.05
C GLY A 174 -10.37 2.11 14.94
N GLU A 175 -11.08 2.00 16.07
CA GLU A 175 -12.49 2.36 16.19
C GLU A 175 -12.70 3.87 16.09
#